data_4a1776fdaa90a2b1b6ce974cd6763107
#
_entry.id   4a1776fdaa90a2b1b6ce974cd6763107
#
_cell.length_a   1.000
_cell.length_b   1.000
_cell.length_c   1.000
_cell.angle_alpha   90.00
_cell.angle_beta   90.00
_cell.angle_gamma   90.00
#
_symmetry.space_group_name_H-M   'P 1'
#
loop_
_entity.id
_entity.type
_entity.pdbx_description
1 polymer ?
#
loop_
_entity_poly.entity_id
_entity_poly.type
_entity_poly.pdbx_seq_one_letter_code
_entity_poly.pdbx_strand_id
1 'polypeptide(L)'
;MFLPVVALLAGCDLHVGDLSARATDEWTHTYPLTPGGEIAIDNTNGKIEVEGTDAATVEVRAERIAKGATDAAARELLPRIVIKEDATPDRVSVRTERMGGIMIGASFEVRYHVRAPKNAVVNVSNTNGQVTLTGLNGKVTAHTTNGQVRGDTLTGPVEARTTNGGVNMDLSSIGKEPVRLHTTNGGVTLTLPESAKADISASVTNGGISVGDFQNLDVGEKTRRRFEAKLNGGGTSIELQTTNGGVRIRPRNSAAAATDDETEPKRLHDRLHDRR
;
A
#
# COMPACT_ATOMS: atom_id res chain seq x y z
N MET A 1 -54.37 -30.08 -40.93
CA MET A 1 -53.00 -29.86 -41.42
C MET A 1 -52.44 -28.65 -40.70
N PHE A 2 -51.85 -28.89 -39.50
CA PHE A 2 -51.30 -27.82 -38.64
C PHE A 2 -49.80 -27.73 -38.89
N LEU A 3 -49.35 -26.57 -39.35
CA LEU A 3 -47.91 -26.26 -39.38
C LEU A 3 -47.47 -25.69 -38.03
N PRO A 4 -46.33 -26.16 -37.45
CA PRO A 4 -45.75 -25.52 -36.27
C PRO A 4 -44.93 -24.28 -36.70
N VAL A 5 -45.22 -23.14 -36.10
CA VAL A 5 -44.35 -21.95 -36.13
C VAL A 5 -43.21 -22.15 -35.19
N VAL A 6 -42.00 -22.31 -35.74
CA VAL A 6 -40.74 -22.27 -34.95
C VAL A 6 -40.35 -20.80 -34.76
N ALA A 7 -40.50 -20.30 -33.53
CA ALA A 7 -39.98 -19.00 -33.13
C ALA A 7 -38.47 -19.15 -32.87
N LEU A 8 -37.63 -18.59 -33.74
CA LEU A 8 -36.22 -18.39 -33.49
C LEU A 8 -36.05 -17.26 -32.47
N LEU A 9 -35.76 -17.62 -31.23
CA LEU A 9 -35.23 -16.70 -30.22
C LEU A 9 -33.75 -16.41 -30.57
N ALA A 10 -33.50 -15.24 -31.21
CA ALA A 10 -32.17 -14.69 -31.32
C ALA A 10 -31.75 -14.23 -29.92
N GLY A 11 -30.94 -15.02 -29.25
CA GLY A 11 -30.24 -14.61 -28.03
C GLY A 11 -29.30 -13.47 -28.38
N CYS A 12 -29.59 -12.26 -27.93
CA CYS A 12 -28.59 -11.21 -27.85
C CYS A 12 -27.61 -11.58 -26.77
N ASP A 13 -26.47 -12.16 -27.14
CA ASP A 13 -25.30 -12.21 -26.27
C ASP A 13 -24.87 -10.77 -26.01
N LEU A 14 -25.24 -10.26 -24.84
CA LEU A 14 -24.69 -9.00 -24.35
C LEU A 14 -23.23 -9.26 -24.00
N HIS A 15 -22.34 -9.11 -24.98
CA HIS A 15 -20.90 -9.01 -24.73
C HIS A 15 -20.70 -7.73 -23.93
N VAL A 16 -20.56 -7.86 -22.62
CA VAL A 16 -19.98 -6.80 -21.78
C VAL A 16 -18.53 -6.69 -22.25
N GLY A 17 -18.26 -5.66 -23.05
CA GLY A 17 -17.01 -5.48 -23.75
C GLY A 17 -15.83 -5.63 -22.79
N ASP A 18 -14.92 -6.51 -23.17
CA ASP A 18 -13.62 -6.68 -22.50
C ASP A 18 -12.89 -5.33 -22.53
N LEU A 19 -12.53 -4.76 -21.36
CA LEU A 19 -11.79 -3.50 -21.23
C LEU A 19 -10.33 -3.70 -21.65
N SER A 20 -10.11 -4.20 -22.87
CA SER A 20 -8.80 -4.57 -23.38
C SER A 20 -8.01 -3.37 -23.93
N ALA A 21 -8.70 -2.33 -24.36
CA ALA A 21 -8.05 -1.14 -24.89
C ALA A 21 -7.56 -0.21 -23.78
N ARG A 22 -6.32 0.29 -23.92
CA ARG A 22 -5.64 1.10 -22.90
C ARG A 22 -4.96 2.32 -23.54
N ALA A 23 -5.15 3.49 -22.93
CA ALA A 23 -4.38 4.68 -23.20
C ALA A 23 -3.67 5.14 -21.92
N THR A 24 -2.44 5.60 -22.05
CA THR A 24 -1.63 6.08 -20.92
C THR A 24 -0.93 7.36 -21.26
N ASP A 25 -0.73 8.21 -20.28
CA ASP A 25 0.22 9.31 -20.32
C ASP A 25 0.90 9.49 -18.96
N GLU A 26 1.85 10.38 -18.91
CA GLU A 26 2.65 10.67 -17.73
C GLU A 26 2.57 12.15 -17.39
N TRP A 27 2.35 12.43 -16.11
CA TRP A 27 2.35 13.74 -15.52
C TRP A 27 3.46 13.80 -14.46
N THR A 28 4.37 14.77 -14.56
CA THR A 28 5.50 14.89 -13.64
C THR A 28 5.71 16.33 -13.24
N HIS A 29 5.75 16.59 -11.94
CA HIS A 29 6.02 17.92 -11.37
C HIS A 29 6.99 17.82 -10.20
N THR A 30 7.76 18.87 -10.00
CA THR A 30 8.72 19.00 -8.90
C THR A 30 8.45 20.31 -8.14
N TYR A 31 8.40 20.19 -6.81
CA TYR A 31 8.10 21.31 -5.91
C TYR A 31 9.20 21.46 -4.87
N PRO A 32 9.61 22.69 -4.52
CA PRO A 32 10.39 22.90 -3.31
C PRO A 32 9.54 22.61 -2.08
N LEU A 33 10.15 22.02 -1.06
CA LEU A 33 9.49 21.77 0.23
C LEU A 33 10.43 22.14 1.36
N THR A 34 9.96 22.95 2.30
CA THR A 34 10.72 23.28 3.51
C THR A 34 10.98 22.06 4.37
N PRO A 35 12.06 22.00 5.15
CA PRO A 35 12.32 20.90 6.08
C PRO A 35 11.16 20.66 7.02
N GLY A 36 10.65 19.43 7.06
CA GLY A 36 9.47 19.07 7.86
C GLY A 36 8.13 19.46 7.26
N GLY A 37 8.11 19.99 6.03
CA GLY A 37 6.87 20.30 5.32
C GLY A 37 6.02 19.06 5.02
N GLU A 38 4.78 19.30 4.63
CA GLU A 38 3.74 18.27 4.46
C GLU A 38 3.56 17.90 2.99
N ILE A 39 3.39 16.60 2.73
CA ILE A 39 2.96 16.05 1.45
C ILE A 39 1.64 15.33 1.66
N ALA A 40 0.61 15.72 0.91
CA ALA A 40 -0.70 15.10 0.93
C ALA A 40 -1.02 14.51 -0.45
N ILE A 41 -1.35 13.21 -0.52
CA ILE A 41 -1.72 12.53 -1.75
C ILE A 41 -3.08 11.89 -1.57
N ASP A 42 -4.04 12.24 -2.43
CA ASP A 42 -5.40 11.68 -2.44
C ASP A 42 -5.69 11.04 -3.79
N ASN A 43 -5.90 9.72 -3.80
CA ASN A 43 -6.17 8.95 -5.01
C ASN A 43 -7.41 8.06 -4.85
N THR A 44 -8.05 7.75 -5.97
CA THR A 44 -9.21 6.84 -5.96
C THR A 44 -8.82 5.44 -6.43
N ASN A 45 -8.09 5.33 -7.53
CA ASN A 45 -7.73 4.04 -8.12
C ASN A 45 -6.27 4.07 -8.55
N GLY A 46 -5.51 3.09 -8.11
CA GLY A 46 -4.10 2.88 -8.46
C GLY A 46 -3.20 2.83 -7.24
N LYS A 47 -1.97 2.39 -7.45
CA LYS A 47 -0.97 2.32 -6.39
C LYS A 47 -0.38 3.70 -6.10
N ILE A 48 0.07 3.87 -4.85
CA ILE A 48 0.83 5.04 -4.42
C ILE A 48 2.13 4.53 -3.79
N GLU A 49 3.26 5.04 -4.29
CA GLU A 49 4.59 4.74 -3.78
C GLU A 49 5.25 6.05 -3.35
N VAL A 50 5.71 6.13 -2.11
CA VAL A 50 6.44 7.29 -1.58
C VAL A 50 7.80 6.83 -1.09
N GLU A 51 8.85 7.42 -1.64
CA GLU A 51 10.24 7.13 -1.32
C GLU A 51 10.90 8.36 -0.68
N GLY A 52 11.52 8.15 0.48
CA GLY A 52 12.31 9.16 1.17
C GLY A 52 13.67 9.36 0.52
N THR A 53 14.02 10.61 0.21
CA THR A 53 15.29 11.00 -0.40
C THR A 53 15.99 12.08 0.43
N ASP A 54 17.26 12.32 0.13
CA ASP A 54 18.02 13.41 0.75
C ASP A 54 17.83 14.76 0.02
N ALA A 55 16.98 14.81 -1.02
CA ALA A 55 16.66 16.04 -1.73
C ALA A 55 15.75 16.95 -0.88
N ALA A 56 15.83 18.27 -1.13
CA ALA A 56 14.95 19.28 -0.53
C ALA A 56 13.68 19.53 -1.36
N THR A 57 13.42 18.69 -2.35
CA THR A 57 12.28 18.81 -3.27
C THR A 57 11.41 17.59 -3.24
N VAL A 58 10.14 17.77 -3.57
CA VAL A 58 9.19 16.69 -3.84
C VAL A 58 9.05 16.55 -5.34
N GLU A 59 9.35 15.36 -5.86
CA GLU A 59 9.06 14.97 -7.24
C GLU A 59 7.85 14.07 -7.23
N VAL A 60 6.80 14.46 -7.94
CA VAL A 60 5.58 13.66 -8.10
C VAL A 60 5.46 13.24 -9.55
N ARG A 61 5.51 11.95 -9.79
CA ARG A 61 5.27 11.32 -11.08
C ARG A 61 3.97 10.54 -11.00
N ALA A 62 3.06 10.78 -11.93
CA ALA A 62 1.78 10.11 -12.02
C ALA A 62 1.58 9.51 -13.42
N GLU A 63 1.44 8.19 -13.51
CA GLU A 63 1.01 7.49 -14.72
C GLU A 63 -0.53 7.47 -14.71
N ARG A 64 -1.16 8.21 -15.65
CA ARG A 64 -2.61 8.16 -15.87
C ARG A 64 -2.93 7.06 -16.86
N ILE A 65 -3.88 6.20 -16.53
CA ILE A 65 -4.26 5.03 -17.30
C ILE A 65 -5.78 5.06 -17.50
N ALA A 66 -6.20 5.12 -18.75
CA ALA A 66 -7.59 4.95 -19.14
C ALA A 66 -7.78 3.60 -19.82
N LYS A 67 -8.84 2.89 -19.48
CA LYS A 67 -9.24 1.63 -20.13
C LYS A 67 -10.65 1.78 -20.70
N GLY A 68 -10.87 1.28 -21.90
CA GLY A 68 -12.12 1.34 -22.62
C GLY A 68 -12.36 0.12 -23.49
N ALA A 69 -13.55 0.03 -24.07
CA ALA A 69 -13.89 -1.03 -25.02
C ALA A 69 -13.11 -0.93 -26.34
N THR A 70 -12.66 0.28 -26.69
CA THR A 70 -11.85 0.55 -27.90
C THR A 70 -10.71 1.51 -27.57
N ASP A 71 -9.66 1.53 -28.41
CA ASP A 71 -8.54 2.47 -28.28
C ASP A 71 -9.01 3.93 -28.38
N ALA A 72 -10.00 4.22 -29.21
CA ALA A 72 -10.60 5.55 -29.34
C ALA A 72 -11.25 5.97 -28.02
N ALA A 73 -12.07 5.11 -27.40
CA ALA A 73 -12.72 5.38 -26.13
C ALA A 73 -11.70 5.57 -24.98
N ALA A 74 -10.64 4.76 -24.94
CA ALA A 74 -9.59 4.91 -23.95
C ALA A 74 -8.83 6.24 -24.10
N ARG A 75 -8.50 6.67 -25.34
CA ARG A 75 -7.85 7.96 -25.62
C ARG A 75 -8.75 9.16 -25.30
N GLU A 76 -10.06 9.06 -25.54
CA GLU A 76 -11.01 10.11 -25.19
C GLU A 76 -11.19 10.26 -23.67
N LEU A 77 -11.08 9.15 -22.93
CA LEU A 77 -11.20 9.14 -21.47
C LEU A 77 -9.95 9.74 -20.79
N LEU A 78 -8.76 9.56 -21.35
CA LEU A 78 -7.49 9.94 -20.74
C LEU A 78 -7.41 11.40 -20.30
N PRO A 79 -7.77 12.43 -21.11
CA PRO A 79 -7.73 13.83 -20.70
C PRO A 79 -8.75 14.20 -19.62
N ARG A 80 -9.73 13.32 -19.35
CA ARG A 80 -10.72 13.51 -18.28
C ARG A 80 -10.18 13.13 -16.90
N ILE A 81 -9.03 12.44 -16.83
CA ILE A 81 -8.34 12.12 -15.58
C ILE A 81 -7.57 13.37 -15.16
N VAL A 82 -8.16 14.16 -14.26
CA VAL A 82 -7.60 15.42 -13.80
C VAL A 82 -6.85 15.20 -12.50
N ILE A 83 -5.61 15.66 -12.46
CA ILE A 83 -4.79 15.76 -11.25
C ILE A 83 -4.79 17.23 -10.83
N LYS A 84 -5.31 17.52 -9.64
CA LYS A 84 -5.22 18.84 -9.02
C LYS A 84 -4.03 18.89 -8.09
N GLU A 85 -3.33 19.98 -8.14
CA GLU A 85 -2.20 20.29 -7.29
C GLU A 85 -2.43 21.61 -6.55
N ASP A 86 -1.95 21.66 -5.31
CA ASP A 86 -1.87 22.86 -4.51
C ASP A 86 -0.53 22.81 -3.78
N ALA A 87 0.37 23.73 -4.12
CA ALA A 87 1.73 23.72 -3.62
C ALA A 87 2.11 25.07 -3.02
N THR A 88 2.52 25.02 -1.77
CA THR A 88 3.15 26.11 -1.02
C THR A 88 4.53 25.64 -0.53
N PRO A 89 5.41 26.53 -0.05
CA PRO A 89 6.74 26.12 0.42
C PRO A 89 6.72 25.08 1.55
N ASP A 90 5.67 25.03 2.37
CA ASP A 90 5.51 24.16 3.52
C ASP A 90 4.53 22.99 3.28
N ARG A 91 3.82 22.99 2.15
CA ARG A 91 2.84 21.94 1.81
C ARG A 91 2.70 21.69 0.32
N VAL A 92 2.74 20.43 -0.07
CA VAL A 92 2.42 19.96 -1.42
C VAL A 92 1.23 19.01 -1.33
N SER A 93 0.12 19.36 -1.98
CA SER A 93 -1.09 18.52 -2.06
C SER A 93 -1.37 18.15 -3.50
N VAL A 94 -1.50 16.83 -3.76
CA VAL A 94 -1.82 16.30 -5.08
C VAL A 94 -3.04 15.38 -4.96
N ARG A 95 -4.06 15.64 -5.77
CA ARG A 95 -5.32 14.89 -5.74
C ARG A 95 -5.77 14.48 -7.12
N THR A 96 -6.11 13.19 -7.31
CA THR A 96 -6.86 12.74 -8.46
C THR A 96 -8.34 13.11 -8.29
N GLU A 97 -8.89 13.95 -9.18
CA GLU A 97 -10.32 14.27 -9.15
C GLU A 97 -11.15 13.05 -9.51
N ARG A 98 -12.26 12.88 -8.79
CA ARG A 98 -13.25 11.86 -9.14
C ARG A 98 -13.95 12.26 -10.41
N MET A 99 -13.90 11.41 -11.43
CA MET A 99 -14.71 11.63 -12.63
C MET A 99 -16.19 11.49 -12.28
N GLY A 100 -16.97 12.53 -12.58
CA GLY A 100 -18.42 12.49 -12.45
C GLY A 100 -19.08 11.68 -13.58
N GLY A 101 -20.26 11.13 -13.32
CA GLY A 101 -21.06 10.36 -14.27
C GLY A 101 -20.91 8.85 -14.14
N ILE A 102 -21.80 8.13 -14.85
CA ILE A 102 -21.79 6.67 -14.91
C ILE A 102 -20.79 6.26 -15.98
N MET A 103 -19.73 5.53 -15.59
CA MET A 103 -18.75 4.97 -16.52
C MET A 103 -19.12 3.52 -16.84
N ILE A 104 -19.92 3.33 -17.90
CA ILE A 104 -20.24 1.99 -18.41
C ILE A 104 -19.16 1.61 -19.43
N GLY A 105 -18.51 0.45 -19.25
CA GLY A 105 -17.49 -0.02 -20.18
C GLY A 105 -16.21 0.83 -20.23
N ALA A 106 -15.86 1.52 -19.14
CA ALA A 106 -14.63 2.29 -19.01
C ALA A 106 -14.15 2.30 -17.57
N SER A 107 -12.84 2.40 -17.36
CA SER A 107 -12.24 2.59 -16.03
C SER A 107 -10.98 3.43 -16.13
N PHE A 108 -10.56 4.00 -15.00
CA PHE A 108 -9.32 4.76 -14.92
C PHE A 108 -8.52 4.36 -13.68
N GLU A 109 -7.22 4.59 -13.78
CA GLU A 109 -6.23 4.35 -12.73
C GLU A 109 -5.17 5.43 -12.80
N VAL A 110 -4.71 5.93 -11.65
CA VAL A 110 -3.56 6.83 -11.56
C VAL A 110 -2.55 6.19 -10.59
N ARG A 111 -1.35 5.95 -11.08
CA ARG A 111 -0.25 5.41 -10.27
C ARG A 111 0.69 6.53 -9.91
N TYR A 112 0.82 6.79 -8.62
CA TYR A 112 1.73 7.79 -8.10
C TYR A 112 3.05 7.16 -7.67
N HIS A 113 4.14 7.77 -8.13
CA HIS A 113 5.47 7.55 -7.60
C HIS A 113 6.02 8.90 -7.13
N VAL A 114 6.26 9.01 -5.82
CA VAL A 114 6.63 10.27 -5.17
C VAL A 114 7.97 10.10 -4.49
N ARG A 115 8.90 10.99 -4.81
CA ARG A 115 10.18 11.11 -4.13
C ARG A 115 10.17 12.36 -3.27
N ALA A 116 10.38 12.20 -1.98
CA ALA A 116 10.15 13.23 -0.98
C ALA A 116 11.34 13.37 -0.04
N PRO A 117 11.56 14.52 0.60
CA PRO A 117 12.53 14.62 1.68
C PRO A 117 12.21 13.60 2.78
N LYS A 118 13.20 12.84 3.27
CA LYS A 118 13.01 11.82 4.32
C LYS A 118 12.27 12.31 5.55
N ASN A 119 12.46 13.58 5.92
CA ASN A 119 11.87 14.17 7.12
C ASN A 119 10.51 14.85 6.86
N ALA A 120 9.96 14.75 5.66
CA ALA A 120 8.64 15.29 5.34
C ALA A 120 7.54 14.58 6.14
N VAL A 121 6.48 15.32 6.47
CA VAL A 121 5.22 14.73 6.95
C VAL A 121 4.46 14.21 5.75
N VAL A 122 4.11 12.92 5.75
CA VAL A 122 3.48 12.26 4.61
C VAL A 122 2.06 11.81 4.97
N ASN A 123 1.07 12.34 4.26
CA ASN A 123 -0.34 11.98 4.38
C ASN A 123 -0.83 11.36 3.07
N VAL A 124 -1.19 10.08 3.09
CA VAL A 124 -1.67 9.34 1.91
C VAL A 124 -3.08 8.82 2.16
N SER A 125 -3.99 9.15 1.25
CA SER A 125 -5.34 8.62 1.19
C SER A 125 -5.57 7.93 -0.15
N ASN A 126 -6.02 6.68 -0.14
CA ASN A 126 -6.34 5.92 -1.34
C ASN A 126 -7.66 5.18 -1.16
N THR A 127 -8.42 4.95 -2.23
CA THR A 127 -9.60 4.09 -2.16
C THR A 127 -9.26 2.68 -2.61
N ASN A 128 -8.68 2.53 -3.80
CA ASN A 128 -8.39 1.22 -4.40
C ASN A 128 -6.94 1.17 -4.87
N GLY A 129 -6.14 0.41 -4.16
CA GLY A 129 -4.74 0.15 -4.52
C GLY A 129 -3.82 0.11 -3.31
N GLN A 130 -2.65 -0.41 -3.54
CA GLN A 130 -1.59 -0.53 -2.54
C GLN A 130 -0.95 0.84 -2.27
N VAL A 131 -0.60 1.07 -1.01
CA VAL A 131 0.25 2.19 -0.57
C VAL A 131 1.56 1.61 -0.08
N THR A 132 2.67 2.07 -0.64
CA THR A 132 4.03 1.69 -0.23
C THR A 132 4.81 2.92 0.19
N LEU A 133 5.48 2.85 1.33
CA LEU A 133 6.21 3.94 1.97
C LEU A 133 7.60 3.44 2.32
N THR A 134 8.65 4.08 1.84
CA THR A 134 10.02 3.59 2.01
C THR A 134 10.95 4.70 2.48
N GLY A 135 11.78 4.42 3.49
CA GLY A 135 12.89 5.28 3.90
C GLY A 135 12.46 6.65 4.45
N LEU A 136 11.31 6.75 5.13
CA LEU A 136 10.79 7.99 5.68
C LEU A 136 11.08 8.09 7.18
N ASN A 137 11.51 9.27 7.62
CA ASN A 137 11.82 9.61 9.01
C ASN A 137 10.76 10.53 9.65
N GLY A 138 10.00 11.28 8.82
CA GLY A 138 8.92 12.13 9.29
C GLY A 138 7.67 11.34 9.69
N LYS A 139 6.65 12.04 10.17
CA LYS A 139 5.37 11.44 10.50
C LYS A 139 4.68 10.92 9.22
N VAL A 140 4.17 9.69 9.28
CA VAL A 140 3.44 9.05 8.19
C VAL A 140 2.02 8.73 8.63
N THR A 141 1.04 9.18 7.83
CA THR A 141 -0.36 8.79 7.93
C THR A 141 -0.81 8.19 6.61
N ALA A 142 -1.19 6.92 6.60
CA ALA A 142 -1.57 6.20 5.39
C ALA A 142 -2.90 5.49 5.54
N HIS A 143 -3.87 5.82 4.67
CA HIS A 143 -5.19 5.21 4.65
C HIS A 143 -5.50 4.64 3.28
N THR A 144 -6.03 3.43 3.24
CA THR A 144 -6.64 2.87 2.03
C THR A 144 -7.93 2.13 2.38
N THR A 145 -8.87 2.03 1.44
CA THR A 145 -10.06 1.19 1.66
C THR A 145 -9.82 -0.21 1.17
N ASN A 146 -9.34 -0.36 -0.07
CA ASN A 146 -9.10 -1.66 -0.70
C ASN A 146 -7.65 -1.71 -1.18
N GLY A 147 -6.79 -2.29 -0.35
CA GLY A 147 -5.38 -2.44 -0.65
C GLY A 147 -4.54 -2.67 0.59
N GLN A 148 -3.32 -3.05 0.37
CA GLN A 148 -2.32 -3.21 1.41
C GLN A 148 -1.64 -1.88 1.69
N VAL A 149 -1.32 -1.61 2.96
CA VAL A 149 -0.37 -0.56 3.34
C VAL A 149 0.93 -1.22 3.76
N ARG A 150 2.02 -0.86 3.09
CA ARG A 150 3.36 -1.36 3.36
C ARG A 150 4.30 -0.20 3.70
N GLY A 151 5.06 -0.34 4.76
CA GLY A 151 6.11 0.59 5.16
C GLY A 151 7.42 -0.16 5.35
N ASP A 152 8.48 0.30 4.70
CA ASP A 152 9.81 -0.30 4.78
C ASP A 152 10.81 0.75 5.26
N THR A 153 11.60 0.40 6.28
CA THR A 153 12.69 1.24 6.83
C THR A 153 12.18 2.63 7.29
N LEU A 154 11.07 2.65 8.03
CA LEU A 154 10.52 3.87 8.61
C LEU A 154 11.12 4.13 10.00
N THR A 155 11.30 5.40 10.38
CA THR A 155 11.81 5.79 11.71
C THR A 155 10.89 6.73 12.48
N GLY A 156 9.96 7.41 11.78
CA GLY A 156 9.02 8.35 12.38
C GLY A 156 7.77 7.70 12.96
N PRO A 157 6.86 8.51 13.50
CA PRO A 157 5.55 8.07 13.92
C PRO A 157 4.74 7.56 12.73
N VAL A 158 4.01 6.44 12.92
CA VAL A 158 3.23 5.83 11.85
C VAL A 158 1.80 5.60 12.30
N GLU A 159 0.86 6.09 11.50
CA GLU A 159 -0.54 5.70 11.55
C GLU A 159 -0.94 5.10 10.20
N ALA A 160 -1.24 3.79 10.18
CA ALA A 160 -1.64 3.10 8.97
C ALA A 160 -2.96 2.37 9.15
N ARG A 161 -3.90 2.58 8.21
CA ARG A 161 -5.23 1.98 8.26
C ARG A 161 -5.65 1.46 6.89
N THR A 162 -6.29 0.29 6.89
CA THR A 162 -7.00 -0.22 5.72
C THR A 162 -8.31 -0.90 6.13
N THR A 163 -9.27 -0.97 5.22
CA THR A 163 -10.48 -1.75 5.46
C THR A 163 -10.31 -3.17 4.94
N ASN A 164 -9.87 -3.32 3.70
CA ASN A 164 -9.69 -4.61 3.03
C ASN A 164 -8.26 -4.72 2.53
N GLY A 165 -7.42 -5.37 3.32
CA GLY A 165 -6.00 -5.56 3.03
C GLY A 165 -5.17 -5.73 4.29
N GLY A 166 -3.89 -5.98 4.13
CA GLY A 166 -2.93 -6.08 5.22
C GLY A 166 -2.25 -4.76 5.52
N VAL A 167 -1.76 -4.60 6.74
CA VAL A 167 -0.84 -3.54 7.14
C VAL A 167 0.48 -4.19 7.52
N ASN A 168 1.54 -3.91 6.75
CA ASN A 168 2.87 -4.45 7.00
C ASN A 168 3.86 -3.30 7.21
N MET A 169 4.42 -3.18 8.41
CA MET A 169 5.36 -2.12 8.76
C MET A 169 6.68 -2.68 9.25
N ASP A 170 7.76 -2.24 8.64
CA ASP A 170 9.13 -2.46 9.10
C ASP A 170 9.70 -1.13 9.60
N LEU A 171 9.89 -1.02 10.91
CA LEU A 171 10.46 0.14 11.56
C LEU A 171 11.93 -0.10 11.85
N SER A 172 12.81 0.77 11.34
CA SER A 172 14.25 0.69 11.62
C SER A 172 14.62 1.32 12.96
N SER A 173 13.80 2.24 13.45
CA SER A 173 13.82 2.74 14.82
C SER A 173 12.42 3.25 15.18
N ILE A 174 12.19 3.53 16.47
CA ILE A 174 10.95 4.16 16.95
C ILE A 174 11.29 5.43 17.72
N GLY A 175 10.51 6.49 17.48
CA GLY A 175 10.59 7.76 18.19
C GLY A 175 9.80 7.74 19.50
N LYS A 176 9.39 8.91 19.98
CA LYS A 176 8.56 9.07 21.19
C LYS A 176 7.05 9.06 20.89
N GLU A 177 6.65 9.34 19.66
CA GLU A 177 5.26 9.40 19.26
C GLU A 177 4.71 8.03 18.91
N PRO A 178 3.39 7.81 19.11
CA PRO A 178 2.78 6.50 18.99
C PRO A 178 2.78 5.94 17.56
N VAL A 179 2.82 4.60 17.48
CA VAL A 179 2.60 3.82 16.26
C VAL A 179 1.22 3.16 16.34
N ARG A 180 0.36 3.38 15.32
CA ARG A 180 -0.99 2.80 15.25
C ARG A 180 -1.20 2.10 13.92
N LEU A 181 -1.45 0.80 13.96
CA LEU A 181 -1.69 -0.03 12.79
C LEU A 181 -3.05 -0.72 12.91
N HIS A 182 -3.94 -0.44 11.96
CA HIS A 182 -5.30 -0.96 12.00
C HIS A 182 -5.75 -1.53 10.66
N THR A 183 -6.42 -2.69 10.70
CA THR A 183 -7.17 -3.20 9.54
C THR A 183 -8.50 -3.81 9.99
N THR A 184 -9.49 -3.82 9.09
CA THR A 184 -10.74 -4.54 9.36
C THR A 184 -10.64 -5.98 8.83
N ASN A 185 -10.26 -6.15 7.57
CA ASN A 185 -10.16 -7.46 6.92
C ASN A 185 -8.75 -7.65 6.36
N GLY A 186 -7.91 -8.29 7.15
CA GLY A 186 -6.52 -8.56 6.81
C GLY A 186 -5.63 -8.74 8.03
N GLY A 187 -4.35 -9.00 7.80
CA GLY A 187 -3.36 -9.14 8.86
C GLY A 187 -2.61 -7.84 9.13
N VAL A 188 -2.15 -7.69 10.36
CA VAL A 188 -1.17 -6.65 10.74
C VAL A 188 0.15 -7.34 11.02
N THR A 189 1.21 -6.91 10.35
CA THR A 189 2.58 -7.36 10.63
C THR A 189 3.42 -6.16 11.01
N LEU A 190 4.09 -6.22 12.14
CA LEU A 190 5.02 -5.21 12.61
C LEU A 190 6.37 -5.85 12.85
N THR A 191 7.42 -5.28 12.24
CA THR A 191 8.81 -5.62 12.47
C THR A 191 9.47 -4.47 13.21
N LEU A 192 10.12 -4.76 14.34
CA LEU A 192 10.76 -3.79 15.22
C LEU A 192 12.22 -4.17 15.47
N PRO A 193 13.15 -3.20 15.62
CA PRO A 193 14.48 -3.50 16.12
C PRO A 193 14.42 -4.04 17.55
N GLU A 194 15.26 -5.00 17.88
CA GLU A 194 15.34 -5.55 19.24
C GLU A 194 15.66 -4.51 20.32
N SER A 195 16.35 -3.43 19.95
CA SER A 195 16.67 -2.31 20.84
C SER A 195 15.53 -1.33 21.10
N ALA A 196 14.37 -1.52 20.44
CA ALA A 196 13.21 -0.63 20.60
C ALA A 196 12.70 -0.65 22.06
N LYS A 197 12.33 0.54 22.57
CA LYS A 197 11.67 0.68 23.88
C LYS A 197 10.20 0.98 23.64
N ALA A 198 9.32 0.03 23.89
CA ALA A 198 7.91 0.14 23.54
C ALA A 198 6.97 -0.49 24.55
N ASP A 199 5.79 0.15 24.72
CA ASP A 199 4.61 -0.46 25.31
C ASP A 199 3.72 -0.96 24.16
N ILE A 200 3.62 -2.27 24.02
CA ILE A 200 2.96 -2.92 22.88
C ILE A 200 1.58 -3.42 23.34
N SER A 201 0.55 -2.99 22.64
CA SER A 201 -0.83 -3.50 22.77
C SER A 201 -1.32 -4.03 21.43
N ALA A 202 -1.77 -5.28 21.39
CA ALA A 202 -2.36 -5.88 20.21
C ALA A 202 -3.70 -6.53 20.51
N SER A 203 -4.69 -6.33 19.62
CA SER A 203 -6.03 -6.88 19.76
C SER A 203 -6.56 -7.43 18.44
N VAL A 204 -7.28 -8.58 18.52
CA VAL A 204 -7.87 -9.26 17.38
C VAL A 204 -9.28 -9.73 17.76
N THR A 205 -10.27 -9.47 16.90
CA THR A 205 -11.62 -10.01 17.11
C THR A 205 -11.74 -11.44 16.61
N ASN A 206 -11.37 -11.69 15.34
CA ASN A 206 -11.43 -13.00 14.70
C ASN A 206 -10.05 -13.34 14.13
N GLY A 207 -9.28 -14.15 14.85
CA GLY A 207 -7.94 -14.53 14.45
C GLY A 207 -7.04 -14.88 15.62
N GLY A 208 -5.76 -14.58 15.50
CA GLY A 208 -4.77 -14.84 16.54
C GLY A 208 -3.60 -13.86 16.50
N ILE A 209 -2.87 -13.80 17.61
CA ILE A 209 -1.68 -12.97 17.77
C ILE A 209 -0.46 -13.88 17.86
N SER A 210 0.55 -13.59 17.06
CA SER A 210 1.86 -14.28 17.05
C SER A 210 2.95 -13.26 17.31
N VAL A 211 3.81 -13.55 18.27
CA VAL A 211 4.94 -12.69 18.66
C VAL A 211 6.21 -13.50 18.54
N GLY A 212 7.20 -12.97 17.85
CA GLY A 212 8.53 -13.56 17.73
C GLY A 212 9.35 -13.40 19.01
N ASP A 213 10.50 -14.04 19.03
CA ASP A 213 11.37 -14.09 20.20
C ASP A 213 12.19 -12.79 20.33
N PHE A 214 11.75 -11.92 21.23
CA PHE A 214 12.51 -10.73 21.64
C PHE A 214 13.26 -11.03 22.93
N GLN A 215 14.49 -10.55 23.05
CA GLN A 215 15.33 -10.85 24.21
C GLN A 215 14.81 -10.28 25.54
N ASN A 216 14.25 -9.06 25.53
CA ASN A 216 13.80 -8.34 26.72
C ASN A 216 12.32 -7.94 26.61
N LEU A 217 11.43 -8.93 26.53
CA LEU A 217 10.00 -8.73 26.44
C LEU A 217 9.33 -9.15 27.77
N ASP A 218 8.84 -8.16 28.50
CA ASP A 218 8.03 -8.35 29.71
C ASP A 218 6.57 -8.44 29.31
N VAL A 219 5.97 -9.62 29.42
CA VAL A 219 4.62 -9.92 28.96
C VAL A 219 3.64 -9.78 30.11
N GLY A 220 2.75 -8.76 30.04
CA GLY A 220 1.69 -8.52 30.99
C GLY A 220 0.45 -9.37 30.72
N GLU A 221 -0.07 -9.36 29.47
CA GLU A 221 -1.22 -10.18 29.06
C GLU A 221 -0.89 -10.92 27.77
N LYS A 222 -1.22 -12.22 27.72
CA LYS A 222 -1.12 -13.04 26.50
C LYS A 222 -2.28 -14.00 26.40
N THR A 223 -3.23 -13.66 25.55
CA THR A 223 -4.34 -14.52 25.15
C THR A 223 -4.32 -14.72 23.64
N ARG A 224 -5.22 -15.53 23.10
CA ARG A 224 -5.34 -15.67 21.64
C ARG A 224 -5.71 -14.36 20.95
N ARG A 225 -6.44 -13.45 21.64
CA ARG A 225 -7.03 -12.24 21.05
C ARG A 225 -6.49 -10.93 21.59
N ARG A 226 -5.73 -10.97 22.68
CA ARG A 226 -5.12 -9.79 23.30
C ARG A 226 -3.68 -10.09 23.71
N PHE A 227 -2.83 -9.11 23.49
CA PHE A 227 -1.45 -9.15 23.89
C PHE A 227 -1.01 -7.78 24.38
N GLU A 228 -0.42 -7.74 25.58
CA GLU A 228 0.17 -6.54 26.16
C GLU A 228 1.56 -6.88 26.70
N ALA A 229 2.54 -6.08 26.34
CA ALA A 229 3.92 -6.30 26.77
C ALA A 229 4.75 -5.01 26.76
N LYS A 230 5.81 -5.03 27.54
CA LYS A 230 6.84 -3.99 27.54
C LYS A 230 8.12 -4.54 26.93
N LEU A 231 8.59 -3.91 25.86
CA LEU A 231 9.86 -4.22 25.25
C LEU A 231 10.93 -3.29 25.81
N ASN A 232 12.02 -3.85 26.35
CA ASN A 232 13.14 -3.12 26.98
C ASN A 232 12.69 -2.11 28.07
N GLY A 233 11.73 -2.52 28.90
CA GLY A 233 11.22 -1.71 30.01
C GLY A 233 10.10 -0.73 29.63
N GLY A 234 9.60 -0.77 28.40
CA GLY A 234 8.55 0.10 27.91
C GLY A 234 9.04 1.42 27.34
N GLY A 235 8.12 2.21 26.79
CA GLY A 235 8.43 3.50 26.14
C GLY A 235 7.34 3.97 25.19
N THR A 236 7.62 3.94 23.89
CA THR A 236 6.67 4.38 22.86
C THR A 236 5.47 3.46 22.77
N SER A 237 4.27 4.04 22.78
CA SER A 237 3.02 3.30 22.62
C SER A 237 2.89 2.74 21.20
N ILE A 238 2.67 1.42 21.09
CA ILE A 238 2.40 0.71 19.84
C ILE A 238 1.05 0.01 19.96
N GLU A 239 0.12 0.37 19.11
CA GLU A 239 -1.23 -0.18 19.03
C GLU A 239 -1.47 -0.91 17.71
N LEU A 240 -1.79 -2.20 17.79
CA LEU A 240 -2.04 -3.08 16.64
C LEU A 240 -3.45 -3.65 16.74
N GLN A 241 -4.27 -3.47 15.71
CA GLN A 241 -5.64 -3.93 15.75
C GLN A 241 -6.09 -4.55 14.43
N THR A 242 -6.78 -5.70 14.50
CA THR A 242 -7.52 -6.23 13.36
C THR A 242 -8.86 -6.84 13.80
N THR A 243 -9.87 -6.74 12.93
CA THR A 243 -11.14 -7.42 13.20
C THR A 243 -11.11 -8.85 12.67
N ASN A 244 -10.76 -9.05 11.40
CA ASN A 244 -10.70 -10.35 10.75
C ASN A 244 -9.32 -10.58 10.16
N GLY A 245 -8.48 -11.32 10.88
CA GLY A 245 -7.09 -11.59 10.49
C GLY A 245 -6.21 -11.90 11.67
N GLY A 246 -4.90 -11.86 11.47
CA GLY A 246 -3.91 -12.09 12.53
C GLY A 246 -3.03 -10.88 12.75
N VAL A 247 -2.50 -10.74 13.97
CA VAL A 247 -1.41 -9.81 14.28
C VAL A 247 -0.13 -10.60 14.42
N ARG A 248 0.95 -10.11 13.78
CA ARG A 248 2.29 -10.68 13.87
C ARG A 248 3.30 -9.60 14.24
N ILE A 249 4.02 -9.83 15.31
CA ILE A 249 5.08 -8.93 15.80
C ILE A 249 6.40 -9.70 15.71
N ARG A 250 7.42 -9.11 15.08
CA ARG A 250 8.71 -9.78 14.84
C ARG A 250 9.89 -8.88 15.22
N PRO A 251 10.98 -9.44 15.74
CA PRO A 251 12.23 -8.72 15.80
C PRO A 251 12.78 -8.52 14.38
N ARG A 252 13.43 -7.38 14.18
CA ARG A 252 14.18 -7.11 12.96
C ARG A 252 15.56 -7.76 13.09
N ASN A 253 15.75 -8.86 12.38
CA ASN A 253 17.08 -9.51 12.33
C ASN A 253 17.98 -8.67 11.41
N SER A 254 19.08 -8.19 11.93
CA SER A 254 20.09 -7.43 11.17
C SER A 254 20.73 -8.22 10.02
N ALA A 255 20.52 -9.54 9.96
CA ALA A 255 21.07 -10.43 8.94
C ALA A 255 20.14 -10.71 7.74
N ALA A 256 18.84 -10.29 7.78
CA ALA A 256 17.88 -10.66 6.74
C ALA A 256 17.70 -9.59 5.62
N ALA A 257 18.45 -8.49 5.65
CA ALA A 257 18.35 -7.43 4.65
C ALA A 257 19.16 -7.71 3.35
N ALA A 258 19.74 -8.91 3.20
CA ALA A 258 20.68 -9.19 2.10
C ALA A 258 20.36 -10.43 1.23
N THR A 259 19.23 -11.11 1.40
CA THR A 259 18.96 -12.34 0.63
C THR A 259 17.51 -12.47 0.17
N ASP A 260 17.05 -11.56 -0.69
CA ASP A 260 15.89 -11.80 -1.57
C ASP A 260 16.24 -11.40 -3.02
N ASP A 261 17.45 -11.77 -3.47
CA ASP A 261 17.76 -11.86 -4.90
C ASP A 261 18.60 -13.15 -5.10
N GLU A 262 18.19 -13.99 -6.03
CA GLU A 262 18.71 -15.29 -6.48
C GLU A 262 17.98 -16.53 -5.94
N THR A 263 16.85 -16.83 -6.57
CA THR A 263 16.50 -18.21 -6.94
C THR A 263 16.02 -18.26 -8.39
N GLU A 264 16.97 -18.19 -9.29
CA GLU A 264 16.79 -18.65 -10.67
C GLU A 264 16.64 -20.19 -10.66
N PRO A 265 15.59 -20.77 -11.25
CA PRO A 265 15.49 -22.23 -11.33
C PRO A 265 16.49 -22.73 -12.36
N LYS A 266 17.54 -23.43 -11.90
CA LYS A 266 18.45 -24.22 -12.74
C LYS A 266 17.62 -25.14 -13.62
N ARG A 267 17.60 -24.87 -14.92
CA ARG A 267 17.06 -25.75 -15.95
C ARG A 267 17.81 -27.09 -15.92
N LEU A 268 17.06 -28.11 -15.62
CA LEU A 268 17.47 -29.51 -15.76
C LEU A 268 17.50 -29.84 -17.27
N HIS A 269 18.62 -29.67 -17.91
CA HIS A 269 18.93 -30.25 -19.24
C HIS A 269 20.36 -30.72 -19.20
N ASP A 270 20.53 -32.01 -18.95
CA ASP A 270 21.52 -32.88 -19.58
C ASP A 270 21.55 -34.21 -18.85
N ARG A 271 20.86 -35.19 -19.38
CA ARG A 271 21.19 -36.61 -19.32
C ARG A 271 20.32 -37.37 -20.30
N LEU A 272 20.79 -37.51 -21.49
CA LEU A 272 20.50 -38.67 -22.38
C LEU A 272 21.38 -38.53 -23.62
N HIS A 273 22.58 -39.10 -23.55
CA HIS A 273 23.26 -39.76 -24.65
C HIS A 273 24.64 -40.25 -24.16
N ASP A 274 24.63 -41.47 -23.64
CA ASP A 274 25.73 -42.38 -23.91
C ASP A 274 25.23 -43.80 -23.64
N ARG A 275 24.95 -44.47 -24.72
CA ARG A 275 25.02 -45.94 -24.93
C ARG A 275 24.84 -46.23 -26.40
N ARG A 276 25.94 -46.20 -27.14
CA ARG A 276 26.39 -47.33 -28.04
C ARG A 276 27.69 -46.93 -28.67
#